data_cf5fc4a43cd99d5b27ab13bede18c34a
#
_entry.id   cf5fc4a43cd99d5b27ab13bede18c34a
#
_cell.length_a   1.000
_cell.length_b   1.000
_cell.length_c   1.000
_cell.angle_alpha   90.00
_cell.angle_beta   90.00
_cell.angle_gamma   90.00
#
_symmetry.space_group_name_H-M   'P 1'
#
loop_
_entity.id
_entity.type
_entity.pdbx_description
1 polymer ?
#
loop_
_entity_poly.entity_id
_entity_poly.type
_entity_poly.pdbx_seq_one_letter_code
_entity_poly.pdbx_strand_id
1 'polypeptide(L)'
;MAKQVMDIADGRDSTSKGVFTSALSDEHQRNWNDEQWQRKMNEGGCNYDRTREKLNFEVTKGGAIRSIDRSKSIPQRYQERLRELGIADPDYKVDPRTGEKIATNRRTTVKIVFQGSRERMHQLAYGNQIVNLERGADNSHITRHQDIERWAQDIYQFACKQWGEDNILGFYCHLDEANPHIHCTVLPVAKIKGKMGVSFNKVFWGLRNKAAILSRLHDDLAKVNAKWGLERGDSVALTGAVHK
;
A
#
# COMPACT_ATOMS: atom_id res chain seq x y z
N MET A 1 -4.93 -5.12 24.10
CA MET A 1 -4.83 -6.00 22.92
C MET A 1 -4.35 -5.19 21.73
N ALA A 2 -3.55 -5.79 20.85
CA ALA A 2 -2.97 -5.07 19.72
C ALA A 2 -4.03 -4.82 18.63
N LYS A 3 -4.08 -3.62 18.08
CA LYS A 3 -5.11 -3.24 17.10
C LYS A 3 -4.53 -3.27 15.69
N GLN A 4 -5.35 -3.74 14.73
CA GLN A 4 -5.05 -3.63 13.29
C GLN A 4 -5.38 -2.24 12.77
N VAL A 5 -4.68 -1.84 11.72
CA VAL A 5 -4.96 -0.64 10.94
C VAL A 5 -5.01 -1.02 9.46
N MET A 6 -6.02 -0.54 8.76
CA MET A 6 -6.10 -0.51 7.31
C MET A 6 -6.51 0.90 6.90
N ASP A 7 -5.60 1.62 6.27
CA ASP A 7 -5.88 2.94 5.74
C ASP A 7 -6.01 2.87 4.21
N ILE A 8 -7.08 3.44 3.68
CA ILE A 8 -7.39 3.42 2.24
C ILE A 8 -7.45 4.85 1.73
N ALA A 9 -6.46 5.22 0.95
CA ALA A 9 -6.36 6.52 0.31
C ALA A 9 -6.39 6.40 -1.22
N ASP A 10 -6.75 7.47 -1.93
CA ASP A 10 -6.49 7.50 -3.36
C ASP A 10 -4.98 7.57 -3.63
N GLY A 11 -4.55 7.02 -4.78
CA GLY A 11 -3.13 6.91 -5.15
C GLY A 11 -2.47 8.24 -5.53
N ARG A 12 -3.14 9.36 -5.31
CA ARG A 12 -2.61 10.71 -5.58
C ARG A 12 -1.82 11.19 -4.38
N ASP A 13 -0.73 11.90 -4.62
CA ASP A 13 -0.17 12.76 -3.59
C ASP A 13 -0.92 14.12 -3.57
N SER A 14 -0.66 14.93 -2.55
CA SER A 14 -1.32 16.23 -2.37
C SER A 14 -1.03 17.23 -3.51
N THR A 15 -0.05 16.95 -4.35
CA THR A 15 0.46 17.85 -5.40
C THR A 15 0.09 17.38 -6.81
N SER A 16 -0.23 16.10 -7.00
CA SER A 16 -0.51 15.51 -8.31
C SER A 16 -2.00 15.44 -8.62
N LYS A 17 -2.39 15.96 -9.77
CA LYS A 17 -3.75 15.82 -10.29
C LYS A 17 -3.89 14.43 -10.95
N GLY A 18 -4.34 13.44 -10.18
CA GLY A 18 -4.89 12.21 -10.75
C GLY A 18 -3.91 11.07 -11.05
N VAL A 19 -2.62 11.27 -11.09
CA VAL A 19 -1.63 10.27 -11.51
C VAL A 19 -0.81 9.75 -10.34
N PHE A 20 -0.60 8.44 -10.26
CA PHE A 20 0.37 7.87 -9.32
C PHE A 20 1.78 8.27 -9.73
N THR A 21 2.46 9.06 -8.91
CA THR A 21 3.74 9.68 -9.28
C THR A 21 4.91 8.70 -9.23
N SER A 22 5.97 8.98 -10.01
CA SER A 22 7.23 8.26 -9.91
C SER A 22 7.83 8.39 -8.50
N ALA A 23 7.75 9.56 -7.87
CA ALA A 23 8.24 9.78 -6.52
C ALA A 23 7.58 8.86 -5.49
N LEU A 24 6.27 8.63 -5.60
CA LEU A 24 5.54 7.71 -4.73
C LEU A 24 5.90 6.24 -5.03
N SER A 25 6.14 5.91 -6.30
CA SER A 25 6.66 4.59 -6.69
C SER A 25 8.05 4.34 -6.12
N ASP A 26 8.94 5.32 -6.21
CA ASP A 26 10.30 5.26 -5.66
C ASP A 26 10.27 5.08 -4.14
N GLU A 27 9.33 5.75 -3.44
CA GLU A 27 9.14 5.58 -2.00
C GLU A 27 8.69 4.16 -1.65
N HIS A 28 7.68 3.63 -2.34
CA HIS A 28 7.19 2.26 -2.09
C HIS A 28 8.23 1.20 -2.44
N GLN A 29 9.01 1.40 -3.50
CA GLN A 29 10.03 0.46 -3.95
C GLN A 29 11.42 0.74 -3.34
N ARG A 30 11.57 1.80 -2.52
CA ARG A 30 12.89 2.26 -2.00
C ARG A 30 13.89 2.42 -3.15
N ASN A 31 13.43 2.95 -4.27
CA ASN A 31 14.26 3.19 -5.46
C ASN A 31 14.95 4.55 -5.34
N TRP A 32 15.80 4.68 -4.32
CA TRP A 32 16.52 5.90 -4.00
C TRP A 32 18.03 5.69 -4.15
N ASN A 33 18.71 6.68 -4.72
CA ASN A 33 20.16 6.77 -4.68
C ASN A 33 20.66 7.24 -3.29
N ASP A 34 21.97 7.26 -3.08
CA ASP A 34 22.57 7.61 -1.78
C ASP A 34 22.19 9.00 -1.30
N GLU A 35 22.15 9.98 -2.19
CA GLU A 35 21.79 11.36 -1.89
C GLU A 35 20.31 11.47 -1.46
N GLN A 36 19.42 10.77 -2.17
CA GLN A 36 18.01 10.71 -1.85
C GLN A 36 17.79 10.01 -0.50
N TRP A 37 18.51 8.93 -0.20
CA TRP A 37 18.49 8.26 1.11
C TRP A 37 18.90 9.22 2.22
N GLN A 38 20.01 9.93 2.07
CA GLN A 38 20.48 10.92 3.07
C GLN A 38 19.43 11.99 3.32
N ARG A 39 18.82 12.51 2.26
CA ARG A 39 17.75 13.49 2.38
C ARG A 39 16.56 12.91 3.16
N LYS A 40 16.07 11.72 2.79
CA LYS A 40 14.93 11.06 3.44
C LYS A 40 15.19 10.74 4.92
N MET A 41 16.38 10.28 5.26
CA MET A 41 16.79 10.04 6.65
C MET A 41 16.83 11.33 7.48
N ASN A 42 17.08 12.48 6.86
CA ASN A 42 17.18 13.77 7.55
C ASN A 42 15.86 14.56 7.55
N GLU A 43 14.92 14.25 6.66
CA GLU A 43 13.60 14.87 6.62
C GLU A 43 12.81 14.54 7.90
N GLY A 44 12.06 15.54 8.42
CA GLY A 44 11.15 15.32 9.55
C GLY A 44 9.95 14.46 9.16
N GLY A 45 9.39 13.71 10.12
CA GLY A 45 8.15 12.95 9.95
C GLY A 45 8.33 11.45 9.83
N CYS A 46 9.23 10.95 8.98
CA CYS A 46 9.57 9.53 8.91
C CYS A 46 10.98 9.27 9.42
N ASN A 47 11.17 8.17 10.12
CA ASN A 47 12.49 7.72 10.59
C ASN A 47 12.89 6.48 9.79
N TYR A 48 13.46 6.72 8.60
CA TYR A 48 13.98 5.65 7.75
C TYR A 48 15.31 5.14 8.29
N ASP A 49 15.44 3.82 8.37
CA ASP A 49 16.67 3.14 8.79
C ASP A 49 17.26 2.34 7.63
N ARG A 50 18.23 2.93 6.94
CA ARG A 50 18.89 2.32 5.79
C ARG A 50 19.58 1.01 6.13
N THR A 51 19.98 0.78 7.38
CA THR A 51 20.64 -0.46 7.80
C THR A 51 19.70 -1.66 7.78
N ARG A 52 18.37 -1.41 7.82
CA ARG A 52 17.31 -2.42 7.70
C ARG A 52 16.64 -2.47 6.32
N GLU A 53 17.03 -1.64 5.35
CA GLU A 53 16.44 -1.63 3.99
C GLU A 53 16.44 -3.05 3.37
N LYS A 54 17.50 -3.80 3.56
CA LYS A 54 17.65 -5.19 3.07
C LYS A 54 16.59 -6.17 3.59
N LEU A 55 15.88 -5.81 4.68
CA LEU A 55 14.82 -6.62 5.26
C LEU A 55 13.47 -6.40 4.55
N ASN A 56 13.31 -5.31 3.80
CA ASN A 56 12.11 -5.04 3.02
C ASN A 56 11.94 -6.11 1.95
N PHE A 57 10.68 -6.40 1.63
CA PHE A 57 10.35 -7.40 0.61
C PHE A 57 9.05 -7.06 -0.11
N GLU A 58 8.82 -7.71 -1.24
CA GLU A 58 7.54 -7.69 -1.92
C GLU A 58 6.89 -9.07 -1.91
N VAL A 59 5.55 -9.06 -1.93
CA VAL A 59 4.76 -10.26 -2.22
C VAL A 59 4.26 -10.15 -3.65
N THR A 60 4.62 -11.14 -4.46
CA THR A 60 4.28 -11.17 -5.88
C THR A 60 3.16 -12.17 -6.17
N LYS A 61 2.70 -12.22 -7.41
CA LYS A 61 1.64 -13.12 -7.88
C LYS A 61 1.88 -14.56 -7.39
N GLY A 62 0.82 -15.19 -6.89
CA GLY A 62 0.87 -16.48 -6.23
C GLY A 62 1.34 -16.43 -4.76
N GLY A 63 1.55 -15.26 -4.17
CA GLY A 63 1.98 -15.10 -2.78
C GLY A 63 3.47 -15.34 -2.54
N ALA A 64 4.30 -15.30 -3.59
CA ALA A 64 5.74 -15.53 -3.46
C ALA A 64 6.44 -14.29 -2.84
N ILE A 65 7.29 -14.55 -1.83
CA ILE A 65 8.12 -13.54 -1.18
C ILE A 65 9.40 -13.33 -1.99
N ARG A 66 9.73 -12.08 -2.31
CA ARG A 66 10.95 -11.72 -3.07
C ARG A 66 11.54 -10.40 -2.55
N SER A 67 12.80 -10.17 -2.89
CA SER A 67 13.38 -8.82 -2.79
C SER A 67 12.60 -7.88 -3.71
N ILE A 68 12.47 -6.61 -3.31
CA ILE A 68 11.72 -5.60 -4.08
C ILE A 68 12.31 -5.47 -5.49
N ASP A 69 11.48 -5.72 -6.50
CA ASP A 69 11.83 -5.50 -7.91
C ASP A 69 11.69 -4.01 -8.27
N ARG A 70 12.82 -3.38 -8.54
CA ARG A 70 12.92 -1.97 -8.94
C ARG A 70 13.03 -1.78 -10.46
N SER A 71 13.08 -2.86 -11.23
CA SER A 71 13.22 -2.80 -12.69
C SER A 71 11.99 -2.21 -13.37
N LYS A 72 10.84 -2.28 -12.71
CA LYS A 72 9.56 -1.82 -13.23
C LYS A 72 8.81 -1.01 -12.19
N SER A 73 8.63 0.28 -12.46
CA SER A 73 7.89 1.19 -11.57
C SER A 73 6.39 0.86 -11.49
N ILE A 74 5.72 1.29 -10.41
CA ILE A 74 4.27 1.13 -10.27
C ILE A 74 3.51 1.82 -11.43
N PRO A 75 3.86 3.03 -11.89
CA PRO A 75 3.26 3.61 -13.10
C PRO A 75 3.40 2.74 -14.35
N GLN A 76 4.53 2.06 -14.53
CA GLN A 76 4.71 1.13 -15.67
C GLN A 76 3.79 -0.09 -15.53
N ARG A 77 3.70 -0.70 -14.34
CA ARG A 77 2.78 -1.82 -14.06
C ARG A 77 1.32 -1.41 -14.27
N TYR A 78 0.96 -0.17 -13.91
CA TYR A 78 -0.37 0.41 -14.16
C TYR A 78 -0.67 0.49 -15.67
N GLN A 79 0.23 1.05 -16.46
CA GLN A 79 0.04 1.16 -17.90
C GLN A 79 -0.02 -0.21 -18.61
N GLU A 80 0.76 -1.19 -18.15
CA GLU A 80 0.69 -2.55 -18.64
C GLU A 80 -0.68 -3.17 -18.36
N ARG A 81 -1.16 -3.03 -17.12
CA ARG A 81 -2.47 -3.58 -16.75
C ARG A 81 -3.62 -2.96 -17.52
N LEU A 82 -3.58 -1.66 -17.78
CA LEU A 82 -4.58 -1.00 -18.65
C LEU A 82 -4.57 -1.58 -20.08
N ARG A 83 -3.38 -1.82 -20.63
CA ARG A 83 -3.23 -2.43 -21.97
C ARG A 83 -3.78 -3.85 -22.04
N GLU A 84 -3.47 -4.69 -21.04
CA GLU A 84 -4.02 -6.05 -20.92
C GLU A 84 -5.56 -6.06 -20.88
N LEU A 85 -6.16 -5.07 -20.22
CA LEU A 85 -7.60 -4.93 -20.10
C LEU A 85 -8.27 -4.24 -21.31
N GLY A 86 -7.49 -3.72 -22.25
CA GLY A 86 -7.99 -2.91 -23.37
C GLY A 86 -8.65 -1.60 -22.91
N ILE A 87 -8.21 -1.05 -21.77
CA ILE A 87 -8.75 0.19 -21.19
C ILE A 87 -7.85 1.36 -21.61
N ALA A 88 -8.46 2.38 -22.27
CA ALA A 88 -7.76 3.65 -22.49
C ALA A 88 -7.39 4.31 -21.18
N ASP A 89 -6.22 4.97 -21.14
CA ASP A 89 -5.71 5.60 -19.93
C ASP A 89 -6.71 6.61 -19.36
N PRO A 90 -7.32 6.33 -18.18
CA PRO A 90 -8.32 7.19 -17.59
C PRO A 90 -7.75 8.45 -16.92
N ASP A 91 -6.42 8.56 -16.79
CA ASP A 91 -5.74 9.73 -16.25
C ASP A 91 -5.78 10.91 -17.20
N TYR A 92 -6.05 10.63 -18.48
CA TYR A 92 -6.13 11.63 -19.53
C TYR A 92 -7.45 11.54 -20.31
N LYS A 93 -7.86 12.67 -20.84
CA LYS A 93 -8.88 12.79 -21.91
C LYS A 93 -8.27 13.53 -23.08
N VAL A 94 -8.68 13.20 -24.29
CA VAL A 94 -8.28 13.92 -25.50
C VAL A 94 -9.27 15.04 -25.74
N ASP A 95 -8.78 16.27 -25.92
CA ASP A 95 -9.59 17.40 -26.38
C ASP A 95 -10.01 17.12 -27.84
N PRO A 96 -11.31 17.04 -28.15
CA PRO A 96 -11.76 16.72 -29.50
C PRO A 96 -11.43 17.79 -30.55
N ARG A 97 -11.10 19.01 -30.12
CA ARG A 97 -10.76 20.13 -31.01
C ARG A 97 -9.27 20.22 -31.30
N THR A 98 -8.43 20.03 -30.28
CA THR A 98 -6.98 20.21 -30.39
C THR A 98 -6.21 18.90 -30.51
N GLY A 99 -6.82 17.78 -30.15
CA GLY A 99 -6.14 16.48 -30.03
C GLY A 99 -5.21 16.36 -28.81
N GLU A 100 -5.14 17.38 -27.97
CA GLU A 100 -4.26 17.41 -26.80
C GLU A 100 -4.76 16.51 -25.68
N LYS A 101 -3.82 15.86 -24.98
CA LYS A 101 -4.12 15.10 -23.77
C LYS A 101 -4.24 16.05 -22.56
N ILE A 102 -5.41 16.04 -21.94
CA ILE A 102 -5.70 16.82 -20.74
C ILE A 102 -5.83 15.86 -19.55
N ALA A 103 -5.07 16.11 -18.48
CA ALA A 103 -5.15 15.33 -17.25
C ALA A 103 -6.55 15.40 -16.63
N THR A 104 -7.02 14.27 -16.11
CA THR A 104 -8.29 14.16 -15.40
C THR A 104 -8.08 14.21 -13.88
N ASN A 105 -9.14 14.48 -13.11
CA ASN A 105 -9.14 14.37 -11.65
C ASN A 105 -9.68 13.01 -11.17
N ARG A 106 -9.57 11.94 -11.98
CA ARG A 106 -10.06 10.62 -11.61
C ARG A 106 -9.13 9.98 -10.58
N ARG A 107 -9.72 9.19 -9.69
CA ARG A 107 -8.99 8.32 -8.76
C ARG A 107 -8.78 6.97 -9.45
N THR A 108 -7.61 6.79 -10.03
CA THR A 108 -7.30 5.66 -10.92
C THR A 108 -6.44 4.61 -10.26
N THR A 109 -5.81 4.95 -9.14
CA THR A 109 -5.09 4.03 -8.28
C THR A 109 -5.52 4.22 -6.82
N VAL A 110 -5.32 3.19 -6.01
CA VAL A 110 -5.64 3.19 -4.57
C VAL A 110 -4.42 2.74 -3.80
N LYS A 111 -4.05 3.53 -2.78
CA LYS A 111 -3.03 3.16 -1.80
C LYS A 111 -3.72 2.58 -0.58
N ILE A 112 -3.23 1.46 -0.12
CA ILE A 112 -3.72 0.82 1.09
C ILE A 112 -2.51 0.54 1.97
N VAL A 113 -2.59 0.98 3.22
CA VAL A 113 -1.59 0.65 4.24
C VAL A 113 -2.21 -0.36 5.19
N PHE A 114 -1.51 -1.49 5.38
CA PHE A 114 -1.85 -2.46 6.40
C PHE A 114 -0.76 -2.45 7.46
N GLN A 115 -1.17 -2.30 8.71
CA GLN A 115 -0.28 -2.33 9.87
C GLN A 115 -1.05 -2.70 11.12
N GLY A 116 -0.37 -2.69 12.24
CA GLY A 116 -0.95 -2.87 13.56
C GLY A 116 -0.24 -2.08 14.63
N SER A 117 -0.60 -2.30 15.90
CA SER A 117 0.10 -1.73 17.04
C SER A 117 1.58 -2.05 16.95
N ARG A 118 2.44 -1.03 17.14
CA ARG A 118 3.90 -1.11 16.93
C ARG A 118 4.54 -2.31 17.63
N GLU A 119 4.24 -2.53 18.88
CA GLU A 119 4.81 -3.63 19.65
C GLU A 119 4.54 -4.99 18.98
N ARG A 120 3.29 -5.23 18.56
CA ARG A 120 2.94 -6.50 17.88
C ARG A 120 3.58 -6.61 16.51
N MET A 121 3.64 -5.53 15.75
CA MET A 121 4.30 -5.52 14.45
C MET A 121 5.80 -5.79 14.57
N HIS A 122 6.46 -5.24 15.60
CA HIS A 122 7.86 -5.56 15.90
C HIS A 122 8.07 -7.04 16.26
N GLN A 123 7.19 -7.62 17.08
CA GLN A 123 7.25 -9.06 17.38
C GLN A 123 7.12 -9.92 16.12
N LEU A 124 6.18 -9.59 15.23
CA LEU A 124 6.02 -10.29 13.96
C LEU A 124 7.23 -10.12 13.05
N ALA A 125 7.79 -8.92 12.99
CA ALA A 125 8.88 -8.58 12.07
C ALA A 125 10.26 -9.07 12.53
N TYR A 126 10.52 -9.05 13.84
CA TYR A 126 11.87 -9.24 14.39
C TYR A 126 11.93 -10.30 15.52
N GLY A 127 10.79 -10.87 15.93
CA GLY A 127 10.74 -11.78 17.08
C GLY A 127 11.14 -11.08 18.36
N ASN A 128 12.14 -11.62 19.05
CA ASN A 128 12.65 -11.04 20.31
C ASN A 128 13.82 -10.05 20.10
N GLN A 129 14.18 -9.74 18.86
CA GLN A 129 15.27 -8.79 18.58
C GLN A 129 14.80 -7.36 18.89
N ILE A 130 15.67 -6.58 19.50
CA ILE A 130 15.40 -5.20 19.88
C ILE A 130 15.97 -4.27 18.81
N VAL A 131 15.08 -3.53 18.15
CA VAL A 131 15.44 -2.51 17.17
C VAL A 131 15.63 -1.20 17.89
N ASN A 132 16.78 -0.56 17.71
CA ASN A 132 17.00 0.81 18.17
C ASN A 132 16.33 1.78 17.19
N LEU A 133 15.30 2.51 17.64
CA LEU A 133 14.55 3.46 16.84
C LEU A 133 15.13 4.89 16.86
N GLU A 134 16.27 5.11 17.52
CA GLU A 134 16.95 6.40 17.45
C GLU A 134 17.44 6.67 16.02
N ARG A 135 17.35 7.92 15.62
CA ARG A 135 17.78 8.32 14.26
C ARG A 135 19.28 8.09 14.10
N GLY A 136 19.63 7.37 13.02
CA GLY A 136 21.02 7.03 12.72
C GLY A 136 21.59 5.84 13.48
N ALA A 137 20.76 5.14 14.27
CA ALA A 137 21.19 3.90 14.92
C ALA A 137 21.55 2.82 13.87
N ASP A 138 22.55 2.01 14.18
CA ASP A 138 22.91 0.84 13.38
C ASP A 138 22.13 -0.39 13.84
N ASN A 139 21.21 -0.84 13.02
CA ASN A 139 20.43 -2.06 13.19
C ASN A 139 20.82 -3.14 12.15
N SER A 140 22.01 -3.08 11.58
CA SER A 140 22.46 -4.02 10.53
C SER A 140 22.49 -5.48 10.97
N HIS A 141 22.55 -5.75 12.28
CA HIS A 141 22.49 -7.06 12.91
C HIS A 141 21.08 -7.66 12.96
N ILE A 142 20.05 -6.84 12.80
CA ILE A 142 18.65 -7.29 12.84
C ILE A 142 18.36 -8.16 11.63
N THR A 143 17.62 -9.24 11.86
CA THR A 143 17.16 -10.17 10.83
C THR A 143 15.62 -10.20 10.80
N ARG A 144 15.08 -10.50 9.63
CA ARG A 144 13.65 -10.64 9.44
C ARG A 144 13.14 -11.96 10.03
N HIS A 145 12.09 -11.89 10.85
CA HIS A 145 11.43 -13.07 11.39
C HIS A 145 10.42 -13.64 10.37
N GLN A 146 10.23 -14.95 10.34
CA GLN A 146 9.37 -15.63 9.37
C GLN A 146 7.88 -15.24 9.52
N ASP A 147 7.44 -14.84 10.71
CA ASP A 147 6.04 -14.51 10.95
C ASP A 147 5.59 -13.27 10.19
N ILE A 148 6.46 -12.28 9.94
CA ILE A 148 6.09 -11.12 9.14
C ILE A 148 5.87 -11.50 7.66
N GLU A 149 6.63 -12.47 7.15
CA GLU A 149 6.43 -12.98 5.79
C GLU A 149 5.09 -13.70 5.66
N ARG A 150 4.77 -14.58 6.61
CA ARG A 150 3.49 -15.31 6.65
C ARG A 150 2.31 -14.37 6.85
N TRP A 151 2.45 -13.36 7.72
CA TRP A 151 1.45 -12.31 7.88
C TRP A 151 1.23 -11.55 6.57
N ALA A 152 2.30 -11.14 5.91
CA ALA A 152 2.22 -10.43 4.64
C ALA A 152 1.55 -11.28 3.55
N GLN A 153 1.81 -12.59 3.49
CA GLN A 153 1.12 -13.51 2.58
C GLN A 153 -0.38 -13.61 2.85
N ASP A 154 -0.79 -13.69 4.13
CA ASP A 154 -2.21 -13.70 4.49
C ASP A 154 -2.92 -12.39 4.11
N ILE A 155 -2.26 -11.24 4.33
CA ILE A 155 -2.78 -9.93 3.92
C ILE A 155 -2.82 -9.83 2.39
N TYR A 156 -1.84 -10.39 1.69
CA TYR A 156 -1.85 -10.46 0.23
C TYR A 156 -3.05 -11.28 -0.29
N GLN A 157 -3.30 -12.45 0.29
CA GLN A 157 -4.47 -13.27 -0.05
C GLN A 157 -5.79 -12.54 0.24
N PHE A 158 -5.86 -11.82 1.35
CA PHE A 158 -6.99 -10.93 1.63
C PHE A 158 -7.18 -9.89 0.52
N ALA A 159 -6.11 -9.20 0.13
CA ALA A 159 -6.15 -8.19 -0.93
C ALA A 159 -6.57 -8.80 -2.29
N CYS A 160 -6.03 -9.97 -2.64
CA CYS A 160 -6.42 -10.72 -3.85
C CYS A 160 -7.93 -11.04 -3.87
N LYS A 161 -8.46 -11.50 -2.74
CA LYS A 161 -9.88 -11.81 -2.60
C LYS A 161 -10.77 -10.58 -2.73
N GLN A 162 -10.34 -9.43 -2.21
CA GLN A 162 -11.14 -8.21 -2.24
C GLN A 162 -11.10 -7.50 -3.59
N TRP A 163 -9.95 -7.46 -4.27
CA TRP A 163 -9.74 -6.59 -5.43
C TRP A 163 -9.25 -7.30 -6.69
N GLY A 164 -8.96 -8.59 -6.61
CA GLY A 164 -8.41 -9.39 -7.71
C GLY A 164 -6.89 -9.27 -7.79
N GLU A 165 -6.20 -10.41 -7.84
CA GLU A 165 -4.74 -10.48 -7.82
C GLU A 165 -4.09 -9.68 -8.95
N ASP A 166 -4.59 -9.80 -10.17
CA ASP A 166 -4.05 -9.10 -11.33
C ASP A 166 -4.20 -7.57 -11.26
N ASN A 167 -4.99 -7.06 -10.31
CA ASN A 167 -5.18 -5.63 -10.10
C ASN A 167 -4.27 -5.06 -9.01
N ILE A 168 -3.47 -5.91 -8.35
CA ILE A 168 -2.46 -5.48 -7.37
C ILE A 168 -1.20 -5.08 -8.13
N LEU A 169 -0.93 -3.78 -8.19
CA LEU A 169 0.21 -3.20 -8.93
C LEU A 169 1.51 -3.25 -8.13
N GLY A 170 1.41 -3.34 -6.81
CA GLY A 170 2.54 -3.45 -5.90
C GLY A 170 2.08 -3.83 -4.51
N PHE A 171 2.88 -4.64 -3.81
CA PHE A 171 2.61 -5.09 -2.45
C PHE A 171 3.93 -5.24 -1.71
N TYR A 172 4.30 -4.21 -0.97
CA TYR A 172 5.62 -4.04 -0.36
C TYR A 172 5.51 -4.04 1.15
N CYS A 173 6.28 -4.87 1.83
CA CYS A 173 6.41 -4.86 3.28
C CYS A 173 7.67 -4.09 3.67
N HIS A 174 7.48 -2.97 4.38
CA HIS A 174 8.54 -2.11 4.85
C HIS A 174 8.88 -2.42 6.29
N LEU A 175 10.16 -2.73 6.52
CA LEU A 175 10.74 -3.03 7.82
C LEU A 175 11.82 -2.00 8.21
N ASP A 176 12.04 -1.01 7.39
CA ASP A 176 13.04 0.06 7.54
C ASP A 176 12.48 1.35 8.16
N GLU A 177 11.25 1.30 8.65
CA GLU A 177 10.62 2.42 9.37
C GLU A 177 10.33 2.09 10.83
N ALA A 178 9.81 3.06 11.58
CA ALA A 178 9.53 2.89 13.01
C ALA A 178 8.44 1.83 13.31
N ASN A 179 7.51 1.61 12.39
CA ASN A 179 6.49 0.58 12.52
C ASN A 179 6.44 -0.27 11.24
N PRO A 180 6.68 -1.58 11.29
CA PRO A 180 6.52 -2.45 10.14
C PRO A 180 5.10 -2.37 9.55
N HIS A 181 5.02 -2.23 8.22
CA HIS A 181 3.75 -2.07 7.53
C HIS A 181 3.82 -2.52 6.07
N ILE A 182 2.66 -2.66 5.45
CA ILE A 182 2.54 -3.01 4.04
C ILE A 182 1.95 -1.82 3.28
N HIS A 183 2.57 -1.47 2.16
CA HIS A 183 1.97 -0.64 1.11
C HIS A 183 1.43 -1.54 0.00
N CYS A 184 0.12 -1.46 -0.23
CA CYS A 184 -0.55 -2.14 -1.35
C CYS A 184 -1.09 -1.09 -2.32
N THR A 185 -0.75 -1.21 -3.59
CA THR A 185 -1.30 -0.34 -4.65
C THR A 185 -2.22 -1.15 -5.53
N VAL A 186 -3.46 -0.70 -5.68
CA VAL A 186 -4.52 -1.40 -6.42
C VAL A 186 -5.06 -0.55 -7.57
N LEU A 187 -5.24 -1.18 -8.74
CA LEU A 187 -6.02 -0.63 -9.85
C LEU A 187 -7.50 -0.98 -9.63
N PRO A 188 -8.41 -0.01 -9.38
CA PRO A 188 -9.81 -0.29 -9.07
C PRO A 188 -10.63 -0.62 -10.34
N VAL A 189 -10.51 -1.84 -10.83
CA VAL A 189 -11.20 -2.31 -12.04
C VAL A 189 -12.64 -2.75 -11.72
N ALA A 190 -13.59 -2.30 -12.52
CA ALA A 190 -15.00 -2.68 -12.40
C ALA A 190 -15.72 -2.68 -13.76
N LYS A 191 -16.81 -3.43 -13.87
CA LYS A 191 -17.74 -3.31 -15.01
C LYS A 191 -18.49 -1.99 -14.96
N ILE A 192 -18.35 -1.17 -16.01
CA ILE A 192 -19.02 0.12 -16.19
C ILE A 192 -19.82 0.06 -17.49
N LYS A 193 -21.15 0.08 -17.40
CA LYS A 193 -22.04 -0.05 -18.59
C LYS A 193 -21.68 -1.25 -19.49
N GLY A 194 -21.41 -2.40 -18.87
CA GLY A 194 -21.09 -3.65 -19.58
C GLY A 194 -19.61 -3.83 -20.00
N LYS A 195 -18.79 -2.79 -19.94
CA LYS A 195 -17.36 -2.82 -20.28
C LYS A 195 -16.48 -2.74 -19.04
N MET A 196 -15.28 -3.30 -19.11
CA MET A 196 -14.27 -3.11 -18.05
C MET A 196 -13.79 -1.68 -18.05
N GLY A 197 -13.58 -1.13 -16.88
CA GLY A 197 -13.10 0.24 -16.72
C GLY A 197 -12.60 0.49 -15.30
N VAL A 198 -11.96 1.65 -15.08
CA VAL A 198 -11.41 2.04 -13.77
C VAL A 198 -12.42 2.89 -13.01
N SER A 199 -12.78 2.49 -11.80
CA SER A 199 -13.73 3.20 -10.95
C SER A 199 -13.48 2.99 -9.46
N PHE A 200 -12.79 3.92 -8.83
CA PHE A 200 -12.60 3.95 -7.39
C PHE A 200 -13.93 3.81 -6.62
N ASN A 201 -14.94 4.61 -6.99
CA ASN A 201 -16.21 4.62 -6.27
C ASN A 201 -16.95 3.27 -6.33
N LYS A 202 -16.89 2.56 -7.45
CA LYS A 202 -17.56 1.25 -7.56
C LYS A 202 -16.87 0.17 -6.75
N VAL A 203 -15.54 0.19 -6.68
CA VAL A 203 -14.74 -0.85 -6.04
C VAL A 203 -14.65 -0.62 -4.54
N PHE A 204 -14.42 0.62 -4.10
CA PHE A 204 -14.09 0.93 -2.71
C PHE A 204 -15.25 1.55 -1.91
N TRP A 205 -16.12 2.36 -2.55
CA TRP A 205 -17.13 3.09 -1.78
C TRP A 205 -18.56 2.62 -2.06
N GLY A 206 -18.81 1.87 -3.16
CA GLY A 206 -20.16 1.72 -3.65
C GLY A 206 -20.80 3.09 -3.95
N LEU A 207 -21.96 3.10 -4.61
CA LEU A 207 -22.58 4.39 -4.97
C LEU A 207 -23.23 5.11 -3.78
N ARG A 208 -23.49 4.43 -2.66
CA ARG A 208 -24.26 5.02 -1.52
C ARG A 208 -23.90 4.49 -0.13
N ASN A 209 -22.89 3.64 0.04
CA ASN A 209 -22.70 2.95 1.33
C ASN A 209 -21.23 2.77 1.75
N LYS A 210 -20.45 3.85 1.67
CA LYS A 210 -19.02 3.87 2.05
C LYS A 210 -18.77 3.28 3.45
N ALA A 211 -19.55 3.70 4.44
CA ALA A 211 -19.35 3.28 5.84
C ALA A 211 -19.52 1.77 6.01
N ALA A 212 -20.55 1.17 5.40
CA ALA A 212 -20.79 -0.27 5.49
C ALA A 212 -19.72 -1.09 4.77
N ILE A 213 -19.23 -0.60 3.61
CA ILE A 213 -18.14 -1.27 2.87
C ILE A 213 -16.86 -1.24 3.68
N LEU A 214 -16.49 -0.07 4.24
CA LEU A 214 -15.31 0.05 5.10
C LEU A 214 -15.43 -0.84 6.34
N SER A 215 -16.60 -0.82 7.02
CA SER A 215 -16.84 -1.68 8.19
C SER A 215 -16.62 -3.14 7.84
N ARG A 216 -17.23 -3.62 6.75
CA ARG A 216 -17.06 -5.00 6.27
C ARG A 216 -15.61 -5.35 5.97
N LEU A 217 -14.88 -4.46 5.28
CA LEU A 217 -13.47 -4.69 4.99
C LEU A 217 -12.63 -4.82 6.26
N HIS A 218 -12.88 -3.97 7.27
CA HIS A 218 -12.22 -4.07 8.56
C HIS A 218 -12.60 -5.35 9.33
N ASP A 219 -13.86 -5.79 9.25
CA ASP A 219 -14.33 -7.04 9.87
C ASP A 219 -13.68 -8.25 9.19
N ASP A 220 -13.60 -8.27 7.87
CA ASP A 220 -12.99 -9.35 7.12
C ASP A 220 -11.46 -9.40 7.34
N LEU A 221 -10.80 -8.25 7.42
CA LEU A 221 -9.39 -8.16 7.78
C LEU A 221 -9.15 -8.67 9.22
N ALA A 222 -10.04 -8.37 10.17
CA ALA A 222 -9.91 -8.84 11.55
C ALA A 222 -9.96 -10.37 11.66
N LYS A 223 -10.74 -11.04 10.81
CA LYS A 223 -10.75 -12.51 10.76
C LYS A 223 -9.40 -13.08 10.30
N VAL A 224 -8.74 -12.42 9.35
CA VAL A 224 -7.40 -12.80 8.89
C VAL A 224 -6.36 -12.54 9.98
N ASN A 225 -6.47 -11.41 10.65
CA ASN A 225 -5.52 -10.94 11.64
C ASN A 225 -5.65 -11.61 13.03
N ALA A 226 -6.76 -12.29 13.31
CA ALA A 226 -7.01 -12.90 14.61
C ALA A 226 -5.87 -13.86 15.05
N LYS A 227 -5.39 -14.72 14.17
CA LYS A 227 -4.28 -15.64 14.44
C LYS A 227 -2.94 -14.93 14.68
N TRP A 228 -2.83 -13.67 14.21
CA TRP A 228 -1.65 -12.83 14.38
C TRP A 228 -1.73 -11.96 15.64
N GLY A 229 -2.78 -12.12 16.45
CA GLY A 229 -2.98 -11.33 17.68
C GLY A 229 -3.26 -9.84 17.42
N LEU A 230 -3.80 -9.53 16.25
CA LEU A 230 -4.23 -8.20 15.85
C LEU A 230 -5.77 -8.18 15.78
N GLU A 231 -6.38 -7.29 16.54
CA GLU A 231 -7.83 -7.15 16.62
C GLU A 231 -8.32 -5.93 15.84
N ARG A 232 -9.58 -5.94 15.50
CA ARG A 232 -10.23 -4.76 14.94
C ARG A 232 -10.12 -3.58 15.89
N GLY A 233 -9.70 -2.41 15.39
CA GLY A 233 -9.78 -1.15 16.12
C GLY A 233 -11.25 -0.75 16.35
N ASP A 234 -11.48 0.05 17.39
CA ASP A 234 -12.80 0.62 17.63
C ASP A 234 -13.20 1.55 16.48
N SER A 235 -14.49 1.61 16.16
CA SER A 235 -14.94 2.47 15.08
C SER A 235 -14.78 3.95 15.47
N VAL A 236 -14.42 4.79 14.50
CA VAL A 236 -14.34 6.25 14.71
C VAL A 236 -15.66 6.83 15.25
N ALA A 237 -16.80 6.21 14.91
CA ALA A 237 -18.10 6.60 15.43
C ALA A 237 -18.22 6.39 16.96
N LEU A 238 -17.49 5.42 17.52
CA LEU A 238 -17.47 5.16 18.95
C LEU A 238 -16.40 5.97 19.70
N THR A 239 -15.27 6.23 19.07
CA THR A 239 -14.10 6.85 19.72
C THR A 239 -14.03 8.34 19.51
N GLY A 240 -14.72 8.89 18.51
CA GLY A 240 -14.59 10.29 18.11
C GLY A 240 -13.18 10.65 17.56
N ALA A 241 -12.34 9.64 17.28
CA ALA A 241 -10.97 9.87 16.84
C ALA A 241 -10.92 10.63 15.51
N VAL A 242 -10.20 11.74 15.49
CA VAL A 242 -9.91 12.52 14.29
C VAL A 242 -8.54 12.12 13.80
N HIS A 243 -8.42 11.75 12.53
CA HIS A 243 -7.11 11.57 11.91
C HIS A 243 -6.35 12.91 11.97
N LYS A 244 -5.20 12.88 12.66
CA LYS A 244 -4.26 14.01 12.66
C LYS A 244 -3.45 14.03 11.38
#